data_5e42fabfced5e7fc67fc5f6874eb4a91
#
_entry.id   5e42fabfced5e7fc67fc5f6874eb4a91
#
_cell.length_a   1.000
_cell.length_b   1.000
_cell.length_c   1.000
_cell.angle_alpha   90.00
_cell.angle_beta   90.00
_cell.angle_gamma   90.00
#
_symmetry.space_group_name_H-M   'P 1'
#
loop_
_entity.id
_entity.type
_entity.pdbx_description
1 polymer ?
#
loop_
_entity_poly.entity_id
_entity_poly.type
_entity_poly.pdbx_seq_one_letter_code
_entity_poly.pdbx_strand_id
1 'polypeptide(L)'
;MDSQSLTPKVIKEELDRYVIGQDNAKKAVAIALRNRWRRLNVKDETLRDDIIPKNILMIGPTGCGKTEIARKLAKLTQSPFIKVEATKFTEIGYVGRDVEQIIRDLIEVAINLEKKKIRDRFIDEAKLNAEEIVLKALLGDNPSEETKEKFRLMLRDNQLNDKDIEIALDQKSNPFQSLDIPGMPVSYTHLTLPTMLPV
;
A
#
# COMPACT_ATOMS: atom_id res chain seq x y z
N MET A 1 -11.80 7.87 -0.98
CA MET A 1 -12.61 8.87 -1.74
C MET A 1 -12.98 8.24 -3.07
N ASP A 2 -14.24 8.29 -3.40
CA ASP A 2 -14.72 7.71 -4.66
C ASP A 2 -14.17 8.55 -5.83
N SER A 3 -13.57 7.92 -6.82
CA SER A 3 -12.99 8.61 -7.98
C SER A 3 -14.00 9.46 -8.77
N GLN A 4 -15.29 9.19 -8.61
CA GLN A 4 -16.37 9.99 -9.16
C GLN A 4 -16.48 11.39 -8.52
N SER A 5 -16.12 11.53 -7.23
CA SER A 5 -16.22 12.78 -6.48
C SER A 5 -15.03 13.74 -6.72
N LEU A 6 -13.97 13.28 -7.38
CA LEU A 6 -12.78 14.09 -7.63
C LEU A 6 -12.98 15.07 -8.80
N THR A 7 -13.70 16.16 -8.54
CA THR A 7 -13.76 17.29 -9.47
C THR A 7 -12.47 18.10 -9.47
N PRO A 8 -12.15 18.86 -10.54
CA PRO A 8 -10.94 19.72 -10.54
C PRO A 8 -10.89 20.72 -9.38
N LYS A 9 -12.04 21.18 -8.91
CA LYS A 9 -12.13 22.07 -7.75
C LYS A 9 -11.69 21.36 -6.48
N VAL A 10 -12.25 20.20 -6.20
CA VAL A 10 -11.90 19.38 -5.02
C VAL A 10 -10.43 18.98 -5.05
N ILE A 11 -9.89 18.59 -6.21
CA ILE A 11 -8.48 18.25 -6.35
C ILE A 11 -7.60 19.47 -6.02
N LYS A 12 -7.95 20.65 -6.51
CA LYS A 12 -7.22 21.90 -6.20
C LYS A 12 -7.27 22.21 -4.70
N GLU A 13 -8.44 22.15 -4.09
CA GLU A 13 -8.62 22.38 -2.64
C GLU A 13 -7.79 21.41 -1.79
N GLU A 14 -7.72 20.15 -2.16
CA GLU A 14 -6.84 19.18 -1.49
C GLU A 14 -5.35 19.50 -1.67
N LEU A 15 -4.94 19.96 -2.86
CA LEU A 15 -3.56 20.39 -3.10
C LEU A 15 -3.22 21.68 -2.34
N ASP A 16 -4.18 22.58 -2.14
CA ASP A 16 -4.01 23.83 -1.41
C ASP A 16 -3.62 23.60 0.07
N ARG A 17 -3.97 22.44 0.65
CA ARG A 17 -3.58 22.04 2.01
C ARG A 17 -2.08 21.78 2.17
N TYR A 18 -1.39 21.45 1.07
CA TYR A 18 0.01 21.00 1.12
C TYR A 18 0.97 21.90 0.35
N VAL A 19 0.47 22.60 -0.67
CA VAL A 19 1.29 23.44 -1.56
C VAL A 19 0.75 24.87 -1.51
N ILE A 20 1.54 25.77 -0.98
CA ILE A 20 1.20 27.20 -0.91
C ILE A 20 1.47 27.85 -2.26
N GLY A 21 0.55 28.66 -2.76
CA GLY A 21 0.66 29.30 -4.08
C GLY A 21 0.53 28.29 -5.24
N GLN A 22 1.12 28.59 -6.38
CA GLN A 22 1.11 27.76 -7.59
C GLN A 22 -0.29 27.43 -8.14
N ASP A 23 -1.25 28.37 -8.03
CA ASP A 23 -2.67 28.14 -8.36
C ASP A 23 -2.87 27.66 -9.79
N ASN A 24 -2.15 28.24 -10.75
CA ASN A 24 -2.25 27.84 -12.15
C ASN A 24 -1.76 26.41 -12.39
N ALA A 25 -0.65 26.02 -11.75
CA ALA A 25 -0.11 24.67 -11.85
C ALA A 25 -1.07 23.65 -11.21
N LYS A 26 -1.59 23.94 -10.00
CA LYS A 26 -2.58 23.09 -9.32
C LYS A 26 -3.85 22.93 -10.14
N LYS A 27 -4.36 24.00 -10.76
CA LYS A 27 -5.53 23.96 -11.66
C LYS A 27 -5.25 23.11 -12.89
N ALA A 28 -4.10 23.28 -13.53
CA ALA A 28 -3.74 22.53 -14.73
C ALA A 28 -3.64 21.03 -14.46
N VAL A 29 -2.97 20.63 -13.37
CA VAL A 29 -2.84 19.20 -13.01
C VAL A 29 -4.18 18.60 -12.56
N ALA A 30 -5.04 19.38 -11.91
CA ALA A 30 -6.38 18.93 -11.52
C ALA A 30 -7.26 18.65 -12.75
N ILE A 31 -7.19 19.51 -13.77
CA ILE A 31 -7.89 19.31 -15.04
C ILE A 31 -7.35 18.09 -15.77
N ALA A 32 -6.02 17.94 -15.83
CA ALA A 32 -5.39 16.79 -16.50
C ALA A 32 -5.78 15.47 -15.84
N LEU A 33 -5.80 15.42 -14.51
CA LEU A 33 -6.28 14.24 -13.77
C LEU A 33 -7.74 13.91 -14.08
N ARG A 34 -8.62 14.93 -14.13
CA ARG A 34 -10.03 14.74 -14.47
C ARG A 34 -10.21 14.27 -15.91
N ASN A 35 -9.40 14.74 -16.85
CA ASN A 35 -9.45 14.28 -18.24
C ASN A 35 -9.00 12.82 -18.36
N ARG A 36 -7.98 12.39 -17.59
CA ARG A 36 -7.58 10.98 -17.50
C ARG A 36 -8.75 10.11 -16.98
N TRP A 37 -9.44 10.55 -15.94
CA TRP A 37 -10.60 9.85 -15.42
C TRP A 37 -11.73 9.75 -16.46
N ARG A 38 -12.02 10.85 -17.17
CA ARG A 38 -13.02 10.86 -18.25
C ARG A 38 -12.68 9.85 -19.35
N ARG A 39 -11.44 9.82 -19.78
CA ARG A 39 -10.95 8.84 -20.77
C ARG A 39 -11.21 7.40 -20.31
N LEU A 40 -10.87 7.06 -19.08
CA LEU A 40 -11.08 5.71 -18.53
C LEU A 40 -12.56 5.31 -18.44
N ASN A 41 -13.46 6.28 -18.41
CA ASN A 41 -14.93 6.05 -18.37
C ASN A 41 -15.61 6.15 -19.75
N VAL A 42 -14.86 6.31 -20.83
CA VAL A 42 -15.40 6.19 -22.20
C VAL A 42 -15.73 4.73 -22.46
N LYS A 43 -17.00 4.48 -22.83
CA LYS A 43 -17.52 3.12 -23.07
C LYS A 43 -17.02 2.54 -24.39
N ASP A 44 -16.86 3.38 -25.39
CA ASP A 44 -16.37 3.00 -26.71
C ASP A 44 -14.86 2.81 -26.64
N GLU A 45 -14.39 1.58 -26.89
CA GLU A 45 -12.97 1.21 -26.80
C GLU A 45 -12.15 1.88 -27.90
N THR A 46 -12.68 2.00 -29.12
CA THR A 46 -11.99 2.66 -30.24
C THR A 46 -11.77 4.13 -29.94
N LEU A 47 -12.80 4.83 -29.49
CA LEU A 47 -12.70 6.23 -29.09
C LEU A 47 -11.77 6.41 -27.87
N ARG A 48 -11.78 5.49 -26.93
CA ARG A 48 -10.88 5.54 -25.76
C ARG A 48 -9.42 5.40 -26.15
N ASP A 49 -9.10 4.57 -27.14
CA ASP A 49 -7.73 4.34 -27.59
C ASP A 49 -7.23 5.49 -28.47
N ASP A 50 -8.10 6.15 -29.20
CA ASP A 50 -7.77 7.37 -29.94
C ASP A 50 -7.44 8.57 -29.02
N ILE A 51 -7.96 8.58 -27.78
CA ILE A 51 -7.67 9.63 -26.81
C ILE A 51 -6.33 9.33 -26.11
N ILE A 52 -5.23 9.86 -26.64
CA ILE A 52 -3.91 9.69 -26.06
C ILE A 52 -3.78 10.47 -24.74
N PRO A 53 -3.40 9.82 -23.62
CA PRO A 53 -3.13 10.52 -22.36
C PRO A 53 -1.93 11.46 -22.52
N LYS A 54 -2.07 12.71 -22.07
CA LYS A 54 -1.01 13.72 -22.17
C LYS A 54 -0.13 13.70 -20.92
N ASN A 55 1.19 13.73 -21.14
CA ASN A 55 2.16 13.93 -20.07
C ASN A 55 2.16 15.39 -19.62
N ILE A 56 2.53 15.63 -18.36
CA ILE A 56 2.61 16.97 -17.78
C ILE A 56 4.08 17.33 -17.61
N LEU A 57 4.51 18.41 -18.27
CA LEU A 57 5.81 19.02 -18.06
C LEU A 57 5.68 20.14 -17.04
N MET A 58 6.42 20.05 -15.93
CA MET A 58 6.47 21.08 -14.89
C MET A 58 7.84 21.77 -14.92
N ILE A 59 7.85 23.06 -15.18
CA ILE A 59 9.06 23.89 -15.25
C ILE A 59 9.03 24.91 -14.12
N GLY A 60 10.17 25.13 -13.46
CA GLY A 60 10.32 26.09 -12.39
C GLY A 60 11.55 25.83 -11.52
N PRO A 61 11.92 26.75 -10.63
CA PRO A 61 13.08 26.60 -9.75
C PRO A 61 12.94 25.42 -8.79
N THR A 62 14.07 25.01 -8.19
CA THR A 62 14.08 24.00 -7.13
C THR A 62 13.28 24.50 -5.93
N GLY A 63 12.56 23.60 -5.27
CA GLY A 63 11.78 23.95 -4.07
C GLY A 63 10.39 24.53 -4.34
N CYS A 64 9.99 24.83 -5.59
CA CYS A 64 8.68 25.43 -5.88
C CYS A 64 7.47 24.44 -5.82
N GLY A 65 7.67 23.21 -5.33
CA GLY A 65 6.57 22.26 -5.10
C GLY A 65 6.26 21.28 -6.23
N LYS A 66 7.01 21.26 -7.35
CA LYS A 66 6.76 20.39 -8.50
C LYS A 66 6.55 18.90 -8.13
N THR A 67 7.51 18.34 -7.44
CA THR A 67 7.47 16.94 -6.99
C THR A 67 6.37 16.69 -5.96
N GLU A 68 6.12 17.66 -5.09
CA GLU A 68 5.10 17.52 -4.05
C GLU A 68 3.69 17.51 -4.65
N ILE A 69 3.42 18.34 -5.64
CA ILE A 69 2.16 18.29 -6.39
C ILE A 69 1.94 16.89 -6.99
N ALA A 70 2.94 16.33 -7.66
CA ALA A 70 2.85 15.00 -8.27
C ALA A 70 2.63 13.89 -7.23
N ARG A 71 3.35 13.94 -6.10
CA ARG A 71 3.22 12.98 -5.00
C ARG A 71 1.83 13.04 -4.37
N LYS A 72 1.29 14.25 -4.13
CA LYS A 72 -0.05 14.42 -3.56
C LYS A 72 -1.14 13.98 -4.50
N LEU A 73 -1.01 14.24 -5.80
CA LEU A 73 -1.93 13.70 -6.81
C LEU A 73 -1.97 12.17 -6.79
N ALA A 74 -0.81 11.52 -6.79
CA ALA A 74 -0.72 10.07 -6.71
C ALA A 74 -1.39 9.52 -5.44
N LYS A 75 -1.19 10.18 -4.29
CA LYS A 75 -1.84 9.81 -3.03
C LYS A 75 -3.36 9.97 -3.10
N LEU A 76 -3.86 11.08 -3.66
CA LEU A 76 -5.30 11.33 -3.84
C LEU A 76 -5.99 10.27 -4.71
N THR A 77 -5.30 9.82 -5.75
CA THR A 77 -5.81 8.81 -6.68
C THR A 77 -5.48 7.38 -6.25
N GLN A 78 -4.76 7.22 -5.13
CA GLN A 78 -4.25 5.91 -4.69
C GLN A 78 -3.47 5.17 -5.77
N SER A 79 -2.72 5.94 -6.57
CA SER A 79 -1.88 5.42 -7.65
C SER A 79 -0.44 5.24 -7.19
N PRO A 80 0.30 4.26 -7.72
CA PRO A 80 1.71 4.10 -7.43
C PRO A 80 2.50 5.34 -7.88
N PHE A 81 3.53 5.69 -7.12
CA PHE A 81 4.38 6.85 -7.39
C PHE A 81 5.83 6.52 -7.10
N ILE A 82 6.69 6.79 -8.05
CA ILE A 82 8.14 6.80 -7.87
C ILE A 82 8.72 8.13 -8.35
N LYS A 83 9.80 8.55 -7.71
CA LYS A 83 10.62 9.67 -8.15
C LYS A 83 11.94 9.13 -8.66
N VAL A 84 12.26 9.43 -9.90
CA VAL A 84 13.53 9.04 -10.51
C VAL A 84 14.30 10.28 -10.97
N GLU A 85 15.63 10.19 -10.93
CA GLU A 85 16.53 11.21 -11.46
C GLU A 85 17.04 10.73 -12.81
N ALA A 86 16.69 11.45 -13.88
CA ALA A 86 17.02 11.06 -15.24
C ALA A 86 18.53 10.86 -15.46
N THR A 87 19.36 11.62 -14.77
CA THR A 87 20.83 11.53 -14.85
C THR A 87 21.42 10.21 -14.33
N LYS A 88 20.62 9.39 -13.62
CA LYS A 88 21.05 8.07 -13.14
C LYS A 88 20.84 6.95 -14.16
N PHE A 89 20.13 7.26 -15.24
CA PHE A 89 19.82 6.33 -16.31
C PHE A 89 20.63 6.71 -17.54
N THR A 90 21.30 5.73 -18.13
CA THR A 90 22.11 5.91 -19.33
C THR A 90 21.57 5.05 -20.45
N GLU A 91 21.85 5.44 -21.69
CA GLU A 91 21.60 4.61 -22.86
C GLU A 91 22.40 3.30 -22.79
N ILE A 92 21.87 2.27 -23.46
CA ILE A 92 22.41 0.91 -23.46
C ILE A 92 23.91 0.92 -23.78
N GLY A 93 24.72 0.39 -22.86
CA GLY A 93 26.18 0.21 -23.06
C GLY A 93 27.08 1.08 -22.18
N TYR A 94 26.57 2.02 -21.40
CA TYR A 94 27.32 2.80 -20.41
C TYR A 94 26.97 2.44 -18.98
N VAL A 95 27.85 2.71 -18.03
CA VAL A 95 27.65 2.45 -16.59
C VAL A 95 26.50 3.29 -16.06
N GLY A 96 25.31 2.68 -15.96
CA GLY A 96 24.10 3.32 -15.42
C GLY A 96 23.00 2.30 -15.20
N ARG A 97 21.92 2.71 -14.53
CA ARG A 97 20.73 1.85 -14.34
C ARG A 97 19.96 1.76 -15.65
N ASP A 98 19.46 0.57 -15.96
CA ASP A 98 18.57 0.33 -17.07
C ASP A 98 17.24 1.08 -16.88
N VAL A 99 16.75 1.70 -17.95
CA VAL A 99 15.47 2.43 -17.97
C VAL A 99 14.30 1.51 -17.62
N GLU A 100 14.38 0.23 -17.98
CA GLU A 100 13.37 -0.78 -17.64
C GLU A 100 13.23 -0.98 -16.12
N GLN A 101 14.28 -0.70 -15.35
CA GLN A 101 14.22 -0.77 -13.89
C GLN A 101 13.18 0.18 -13.31
N ILE A 102 12.92 1.32 -13.96
CA ILE A 102 11.87 2.28 -13.54
C ILE A 102 10.50 1.59 -13.49
N ILE A 103 10.20 0.78 -14.51
CA ILE A 103 8.91 0.09 -14.59
C ILE A 103 8.83 -1.02 -13.54
N ARG A 104 9.92 -1.76 -13.30
CA ARG A 104 9.98 -2.80 -12.28
C ARG A 104 9.77 -2.21 -10.89
N ASP A 105 10.47 -1.12 -10.57
CA ASP A 105 10.33 -0.41 -9.30
C ASP A 105 8.88 0.13 -9.13
N LEU A 106 8.27 0.64 -10.19
CA LEU A 106 6.87 1.12 -10.15
C LEU A 106 5.89 -0.02 -9.90
N ILE A 107 6.10 -1.18 -10.52
CA ILE A 107 5.26 -2.38 -10.30
C ILE A 107 5.40 -2.85 -8.86
N GLU A 108 6.60 -2.87 -8.30
CA GLU A 108 6.80 -3.25 -6.89
C GLU A 108 6.05 -2.33 -5.93
N VAL A 109 6.13 -1.00 -6.17
CA VAL A 109 5.35 -0.01 -5.41
C VAL A 109 3.85 -0.25 -5.55
N ALA A 110 3.37 -0.58 -6.76
CA ALA A 110 1.96 -0.88 -7.02
C ALA A 110 1.49 -2.12 -6.26
N ILE A 111 2.28 -3.21 -6.29
CA ILE A 111 1.99 -4.45 -5.56
C ILE A 111 1.92 -4.18 -4.04
N ASN A 112 2.87 -3.42 -3.51
CA ASN A 112 2.90 -3.09 -2.08
C ASN A 112 1.69 -2.21 -1.67
N LEU A 113 1.27 -1.29 -2.55
CA LEU A 113 0.08 -0.47 -2.33
C LEU A 113 -1.19 -1.33 -2.27
N GLU A 114 -1.35 -2.28 -3.20
CA GLU A 114 -2.51 -3.17 -3.22
C GLU A 114 -2.48 -4.17 -2.05
N LYS A 115 -1.32 -4.73 -1.71
CA LYS A 115 -1.18 -5.57 -0.51
C LYS A 115 -1.60 -4.83 0.76
N LYS A 116 -1.23 -3.54 0.89
CA LYS A 116 -1.66 -2.71 2.01
C LYS A 116 -3.17 -2.52 2.04
N LYS A 117 -3.80 -2.20 0.90
CA LYS A 117 -5.26 -2.05 0.82
C LYS A 117 -6.01 -3.33 1.20
N ILE A 118 -5.52 -4.48 0.74
CA ILE A 118 -6.08 -5.79 1.08
C ILE A 118 -5.93 -6.04 2.57
N ARG A 119 -4.72 -5.82 3.13
CA ARG A 119 -4.48 -5.98 4.57
C ARG A 119 -5.43 -5.13 5.40
N ASP A 120 -5.58 -3.84 5.04
CA ASP A 120 -6.44 -2.90 5.78
C ASP A 120 -7.92 -3.31 5.75
N ARG A 121 -8.37 -4.02 4.70
CA ARG A 121 -9.74 -4.57 4.63
C ARG A 121 -9.97 -5.76 5.55
N PHE A 122 -8.96 -6.61 5.69
CA PHE A 122 -9.10 -7.87 6.44
C PHE A 122 -8.52 -7.81 7.84
N ILE A 123 -8.04 -6.63 8.30
CA ILE A 123 -7.39 -6.51 9.61
C ILE A 123 -8.32 -6.84 10.77
N ASP A 124 -9.60 -6.45 10.67
CA ASP A 124 -10.58 -6.70 11.74
C ASP A 124 -10.99 -8.18 11.76
N GLU A 125 -11.19 -8.80 10.60
CA GLU A 125 -11.45 -10.24 10.49
C GLU A 125 -10.24 -11.05 10.95
N ALA A 126 -9.03 -10.64 10.57
CA ALA A 126 -7.80 -11.28 11.01
C ALA A 126 -7.60 -11.20 12.52
N LYS A 127 -7.98 -10.08 13.17
CA LYS A 127 -7.96 -9.95 14.63
C LYS A 127 -8.93 -10.91 15.31
N LEU A 128 -10.14 -11.03 14.79
CA LEU A 128 -11.13 -11.97 15.33
C LEU A 128 -10.65 -13.43 15.21
N ASN A 129 -10.11 -13.80 14.06
CA ASN A 129 -9.56 -15.13 13.83
C ASN A 129 -8.35 -15.42 14.74
N ALA A 130 -7.47 -14.43 14.93
CA ALA A 130 -6.33 -14.54 15.84
C ALA A 130 -6.81 -14.71 17.30
N GLU A 131 -7.82 -13.95 17.72
CA GLU A 131 -8.44 -14.08 19.05
C GLU A 131 -9.00 -15.48 19.26
N GLU A 132 -9.67 -16.06 18.25
CA GLU A 132 -10.19 -17.44 18.32
C GLU A 132 -9.09 -18.50 18.43
N ILE A 133 -8.00 -18.35 17.68
CA ILE A 133 -6.85 -19.26 17.75
C ILE A 133 -6.22 -19.21 19.14
N VAL A 134 -6.05 -18.03 19.72
CA VAL A 134 -5.51 -17.85 21.06
C VAL A 134 -6.44 -18.46 22.11
N LEU A 135 -7.76 -18.22 22.01
CA LEU A 135 -8.74 -18.83 22.91
C LEU A 135 -8.74 -20.35 22.82
N LYS A 136 -8.62 -20.90 21.62
CA LYS A 136 -8.52 -22.35 21.41
C LYS A 136 -7.25 -22.94 22.03
N ALA A 137 -6.11 -22.24 21.91
CA ALA A 137 -4.86 -22.66 22.53
C ALA A 137 -4.91 -22.63 24.07
N LEU A 138 -5.65 -21.67 24.65
CA LEU A 138 -5.81 -21.52 26.09
C LEU A 138 -6.83 -22.49 26.71
N LEU A 139 -7.90 -22.81 26.00
CA LEU A 139 -9.07 -23.52 26.54
C LEU A 139 -9.22 -24.96 26.00
N GLY A 140 -8.47 -25.33 24.97
CA GLY A 140 -8.63 -26.60 24.27
C GLY A 140 -9.80 -26.62 23.28
N ASP A 141 -10.17 -27.81 22.78
CA ASP A 141 -11.11 -27.95 21.65
C ASP A 141 -12.60 -27.78 21.99
N ASN A 142 -13.03 -27.95 23.26
CA ASN A 142 -14.45 -27.91 23.61
C ASN A 142 -14.75 -27.10 24.90
N PRO A 143 -14.47 -25.81 24.96
CA PRO A 143 -14.86 -24.97 26.08
C PRO A 143 -16.37 -24.64 26.04
N SER A 144 -16.99 -24.41 27.22
CA SER A 144 -18.35 -23.86 27.28
C SER A 144 -18.35 -22.42 26.75
N GLU A 145 -19.46 -21.98 26.17
CA GLU A 145 -19.59 -20.61 25.63
C GLU A 145 -19.37 -19.55 26.73
N GLU A 146 -19.82 -19.78 27.93
CA GLU A 146 -19.61 -18.88 29.08
C GLU A 146 -18.11 -18.74 29.42
N THR A 147 -17.36 -19.83 29.36
CA THR A 147 -15.92 -19.83 29.62
C THR A 147 -15.18 -19.09 28.50
N LYS A 148 -15.59 -19.30 27.27
CA LYS A 148 -15.03 -18.64 26.09
C LYS A 148 -15.19 -17.12 26.15
N GLU A 149 -16.40 -16.65 26.45
CA GLU A 149 -16.70 -15.22 26.62
C GLU A 149 -15.90 -14.59 27.78
N LYS A 150 -15.78 -15.27 28.89
CA LYS A 150 -15.00 -14.81 30.05
C LYS A 150 -13.51 -14.66 29.68
N PHE A 151 -12.93 -15.64 29.01
CA PHE A 151 -11.53 -15.59 28.59
C PHE A 151 -11.30 -14.56 27.47
N ARG A 152 -12.28 -14.33 26.59
CA ARG A 152 -12.24 -13.27 25.60
C ARG A 152 -12.17 -11.89 26.24
N LEU A 153 -12.95 -11.63 27.27
CA LEU A 153 -12.88 -10.38 28.02
C LEU A 153 -11.53 -10.23 28.73
N MET A 154 -11.05 -11.29 29.40
CA MET A 154 -9.73 -11.26 30.05
C MET A 154 -8.57 -11.03 29.06
N LEU A 155 -8.69 -11.55 27.83
CA LEU A 155 -7.70 -11.32 26.76
C LEU A 155 -7.72 -9.85 26.32
N ARG A 156 -8.91 -9.26 26.13
CA ARG A 156 -9.06 -7.85 25.74
C ARG A 156 -8.61 -6.89 26.83
N ASP A 157 -8.78 -7.28 28.09
CA ASP A 157 -8.35 -6.50 29.27
C ASP A 157 -6.85 -6.72 29.60
N ASN A 158 -6.10 -7.41 28.74
CA ASN A 158 -4.67 -7.70 28.91
C ASN A 158 -4.33 -8.48 30.21
N GLN A 159 -5.27 -9.19 30.80
CA GLN A 159 -5.06 -9.96 32.04
C GLN A 159 -4.33 -11.30 31.79
N LEU A 160 -4.12 -11.68 30.54
CA LEU A 160 -3.50 -12.95 30.15
C LEU A 160 -2.12 -12.76 29.51
N ASN A 161 -1.55 -11.56 29.59
CA ASN A 161 -0.27 -11.23 28.94
C ASN A 161 0.94 -12.03 29.44
N ASP A 162 0.87 -12.54 30.70
CA ASP A 162 1.95 -13.31 31.32
C ASP A 162 1.83 -14.83 31.03
N LYS A 163 0.85 -15.25 30.22
CA LYS A 163 0.69 -16.65 29.88
C LYS A 163 1.38 -16.97 28.54
N ASP A 164 2.27 -17.95 28.60
CA ASP A 164 2.86 -18.52 27.39
C ASP A 164 1.87 -19.52 26.77
N ILE A 165 1.70 -19.44 25.45
CA ILE A 165 0.88 -20.35 24.65
C ILE A 165 1.69 -20.86 23.46
N GLU A 166 1.50 -22.14 23.12
CA GLU A 166 2.06 -22.74 21.92
C GLU A 166 0.98 -22.75 20.82
N ILE A 167 1.28 -22.12 19.69
CA ILE A 167 0.39 -22.08 18.53
C ILE A 167 1.12 -22.68 17.34
N ALA A 168 0.55 -23.71 16.75
CA ALA A 168 1.01 -24.23 15.45
C ALA A 168 0.54 -23.27 14.33
N LEU A 169 1.46 -22.55 13.73
CA LEU A 169 1.17 -21.73 12.56
C LEU A 169 1.55 -22.48 11.29
N ASP A 170 0.56 -22.79 10.46
CA ASP A 170 0.80 -23.23 9.11
C ASP A 170 1.42 -22.09 8.29
N GLN A 171 2.74 -22.04 8.22
CA GLN A 171 3.40 -21.20 7.25
C GLN A 171 3.06 -21.72 5.84
N LYS A 172 2.02 -21.17 5.22
CA LYS A 172 1.86 -21.30 3.78
C LYS A 172 3.07 -20.64 3.13
N SER A 173 4.06 -21.45 2.80
CA SER A 173 5.22 -21.05 2.03
C SER A 173 4.74 -20.25 0.81
N ASN A 174 5.20 -18.99 0.71
CA ASN A 174 5.01 -18.21 -0.49
C ASN A 174 5.51 -19.04 -1.69
N PRO A 175 4.68 -19.36 -2.69
CA PRO A 175 5.13 -20.16 -3.83
C PRO A 175 6.26 -19.50 -4.64
N PHE A 176 6.60 -18.24 -4.34
CA PHE A 176 7.73 -17.51 -4.92
C PHE A 176 9.02 -17.58 -4.07
N GLN A 177 9.01 -18.21 -2.90
CA GLN A 177 10.22 -18.40 -2.07
C GLN A 177 10.89 -19.76 -2.24
N SER A 178 10.35 -20.63 -3.04
CA SER A 178 10.99 -21.92 -3.39
C SER A 178 11.90 -21.81 -4.62
N LEU A 179 12.76 -20.79 -4.67
CA LEU A 179 14.02 -20.90 -5.39
C LEU A 179 15.00 -21.51 -4.40
N ASP A 180 14.95 -22.84 -4.29
CA ASP A 180 15.94 -23.64 -3.58
C ASP A 180 17.33 -23.33 -4.14
N ILE A 181 18.08 -22.53 -3.41
CA ILE A 181 19.53 -22.48 -3.58
C ILE A 181 20.09 -23.63 -2.74
N PRO A 182 20.64 -24.68 -3.35
CA PRO A 182 21.20 -25.80 -2.58
C PRO A 182 22.37 -25.30 -1.73
N GLY A 183 22.23 -25.37 -0.41
CA GLY A 183 23.33 -25.13 0.51
C GLY A 183 23.09 -24.18 1.68
N MET A 184 21.87 -23.64 1.88
CA MET A 184 21.57 -22.85 3.09
C MET A 184 20.75 -23.65 4.12
N PRO A 185 21.17 -23.69 5.40
CA PRO A 185 20.41 -24.37 6.44
C PRO A 185 19.13 -23.61 6.76
N VAL A 186 18.01 -24.35 6.86
CA VAL A 186 16.70 -23.84 7.28
C VAL A 186 16.79 -23.39 8.73
N SER A 187 16.66 -22.10 8.99
CA SER A 187 16.63 -21.55 10.34
C SER A 187 15.22 -21.65 10.89
N TYR A 188 15.01 -22.50 11.88
CA TYR A 188 13.79 -22.51 12.69
C TYR A 188 13.85 -21.30 13.63
N THR A 189 13.05 -20.28 13.36
CA THR A 189 12.88 -19.15 14.29
C THR A 189 11.74 -19.47 15.25
N HIS A 190 12.11 -19.78 16.49
CA HIS A 190 11.17 -19.69 17.62
C HIS A 190 10.82 -18.20 17.82
N LEU A 191 9.60 -17.82 17.52
CA LEU A 191 9.08 -16.50 17.83
C LEU A 191 8.52 -16.52 19.26
N THR A 192 9.34 -16.10 20.22
CA THR A 192 8.83 -15.52 21.43
C THR A 192 8.34 -14.12 21.10
N LEU A 193 7.06 -13.85 21.34
CA LEU A 193 6.48 -12.52 21.18
C LEU A 193 7.01 -11.58 22.28
N PRO A 194 7.85 -10.58 21.98
CA PRO A 194 8.05 -9.49 22.91
C PRO A 194 6.83 -8.58 22.87
N THR A 195 6.15 -8.47 23.99
CA THR A 195 5.17 -7.44 24.29
C THR A 195 5.81 -6.07 24.17
N MET A 196 5.61 -5.37 23.04
CA MET A 196 5.75 -3.92 22.96
C MET A 196 4.89 -3.41 21.81
N LEU A 197 3.68 -2.99 22.14
CA LEU A 197 2.98 -1.95 21.40
C LEU A 197 3.21 -0.65 22.17
N PRO A 198 3.85 0.38 21.58
CA PRO A 198 3.82 1.71 22.18
C PRO A 198 2.46 2.35 21.95
N VAL A 199 2.03 3.09 22.95
CA VAL A 199 0.86 3.96 23.05
C VAL A 199 0.77 4.95 21.88
#